data_7f68ff9a518069e5861f6450d56b98c8
#
_entry.id   7f68ff9a518069e5861f6450d56b98c8
#
_cell.length_a   1.000
_cell.length_b   1.000
_cell.length_c   1.000
_cell.angle_alpha   90.00
_cell.angle_beta   90.00
_cell.angle_gamma   90.00
#
_symmetry.space_group_name_H-M   'P 1'
#
loop_
_entity.id
_entity.type
_entity.pdbx_description
1 polymer ?
#
loop_
_entity_poly.entity_id
_entity_poly.type
_entity_poly.pdbx_seq_one_letter_code
_entity_poly.pdbx_strand_id
1 'polypeptide(L)'
;MASLNHPSDLKYSKTDEWVRVEGDQATIGITDYAQDQLGDIVYIELPWDASQSVSQETKFGDIESVKATSELLSPISGEVIKVNEALKDTPELINDKPYEDGWMLVVKLSNPGEIDNLMSADQYKAYLQGR
;
A
#
# COMPACT_ATOMS: atom_id res chain seq x y z
N MET A 1 -14.40 -19.84 -2.22
CA MET A 1 -13.84 -18.50 -2.05
C MET A 1 -12.32 -18.57 -2.04
N ALA A 2 -11.68 -17.73 -2.82
CA ALA A 2 -10.23 -17.72 -2.87
C ALA A 2 -9.66 -17.18 -1.57
N SER A 3 -8.57 -17.80 -1.10
CA SER A 3 -7.84 -17.30 0.06
C SER A 3 -7.08 -16.03 -0.32
N LEU A 4 -7.09 -15.05 0.58
CA LEU A 4 -6.31 -13.83 0.39
C LEU A 4 -4.84 -14.12 0.67
N ASN A 5 -3.98 -13.43 -0.05
CA ASN A 5 -2.54 -13.62 0.05
C ASN A 5 -1.91 -12.52 0.92
N HIS A 6 -1.06 -12.94 1.87
CA HIS A 6 -0.32 -12.03 2.73
C HIS A 6 1.14 -12.50 2.81
N PRO A 7 1.99 -12.08 1.84
CA PRO A 7 3.39 -12.53 1.80
C PRO A 7 4.12 -12.32 3.13
N SER A 8 4.90 -13.31 3.53
CA SER A 8 5.59 -13.30 4.82
C SER A 8 6.82 -12.39 4.86
N ASP A 9 7.31 -11.96 3.71
CA ASP A 9 8.48 -11.08 3.61
C ASP A 9 8.11 -9.59 3.62
N LEU A 10 6.83 -9.27 3.81
CA LEU A 10 6.35 -7.89 3.85
C LEU A 10 5.95 -7.48 5.26
N LYS A 11 5.80 -6.17 5.45
CA LYS A 11 5.21 -5.60 6.66
C LYS A 11 3.86 -4.96 6.29
N TYR A 12 3.00 -4.81 7.29
CA TYR A 12 1.61 -4.40 7.07
C TYR A 12 1.18 -3.34 8.08
N SER A 13 0.36 -2.38 7.62
CA SER A 13 -0.23 -1.37 8.49
C SER A 13 -1.65 -1.77 8.87
N LYS A 14 -2.17 -1.12 9.93
CA LYS A 14 -3.56 -1.33 10.38
C LYS A 14 -4.57 -0.77 9.38
N THR A 15 -4.14 0.06 8.47
CA THR A 15 -4.98 0.67 7.43
C THR A 15 -4.84 -0.05 6.09
N ASP A 16 -4.26 -1.27 6.13
CA ASP A 16 -4.22 -2.21 5.00
C ASP A 16 -3.28 -1.81 3.87
N GLU A 17 -2.17 -1.15 4.20
CA GLU A 17 -1.07 -0.95 3.26
C GLU A 17 0.05 -1.95 3.58
N TRP A 18 0.79 -2.35 2.55
CA TRP A 18 1.96 -3.22 2.72
C TRP A 18 3.24 -2.45 2.40
N VAL A 19 4.35 -2.92 2.97
CA VAL A 19 5.68 -2.33 2.79
C VAL A 19 6.68 -3.43 2.47
N ARG A 20 7.44 -3.23 1.38
CA ARG A 20 8.59 -4.09 1.04
C ARG A 20 9.85 -3.26 1.18
N VAL A 21 10.68 -3.60 2.17
CA VAL A 21 11.92 -2.86 2.45
C VAL A 21 13.08 -3.45 1.68
N GLU A 22 13.82 -2.59 0.98
CA GLU A 22 15.03 -2.97 0.25
C GLU A 22 16.10 -1.90 0.51
N GLY A 23 17.02 -2.19 1.45
CA GLY A 23 18.03 -1.22 1.85
C GLY A 23 17.39 -0.01 2.54
N ASP A 24 17.64 1.19 2.02
CA ASP A 24 17.07 2.43 2.54
C ASP A 24 15.79 2.85 1.82
N GLN A 25 15.26 1.97 0.97
CA GLN A 25 14.04 2.24 0.20
C GLN A 25 12.94 1.27 0.60
N ALA A 26 11.70 1.69 0.38
CA ALA A 26 10.55 0.84 0.60
C ALA A 26 9.52 1.05 -0.51
N THR A 27 8.96 -0.06 -0.99
CA THR A 27 7.85 -0.04 -1.94
C THR A 27 6.56 -0.23 -1.14
N ILE A 28 5.52 0.54 -1.45
CA ILE A 28 4.25 0.45 -0.74
C ILE A 28 3.08 0.27 -1.71
N GLY A 29 2.03 -0.35 -1.20
CA GLY A 29 0.78 -0.53 -1.92
C GLY A 29 -0.30 -0.95 -0.94
N ILE A 30 -1.46 -1.36 -1.44
CA ILE A 30 -2.53 -1.89 -0.57
C ILE A 30 -2.55 -3.40 -0.61
N THR A 31 -3.03 -4.00 0.48
CA THR A 31 -3.04 -5.46 0.64
C THR A 31 -4.11 -6.13 -0.21
N ASP A 32 -3.98 -7.43 -0.37
CA ASP A 32 -4.99 -8.25 -1.05
C ASP A 32 -6.34 -8.13 -0.35
N TYR A 33 -6.34 -8.06 0.99
CA TYR A 33 -7.55 -7.84 1.77
C TYR A 33 -8.20 -6.49 1.40
N ALA A 34 -7.40 -5.43 1.29
CA ALA A 34 -7.92 -4.09 0.98
C ALA A 34 -8.59 -4.06 -0.39
N GLN A 35 -7.93 -4.62 -1.42
CA GLN A 35 -8.52 -4.62 -2.76
C GLN A 35 -9.78 -5.48 -2.83
N ASP A 36 -9.82 -6.56 -2.05
CA ASP A 36 -11.00 -7.44 -1.99
C ASP A 36 -12.19 -6.70 -1.39
N GLN A 37 -11.96 -5.93 -0.32
CA GLN A 37 -13.01 -5.13 0.32
C GLN A 37 -13.51 -3.99 -0.57
N LEU A 38 -12.61 -3.39 -1.35
CA LEU A 38 -12.97 -2.29 -2.25
C LEU A 38 -13.71 -2.77 -3.49
N GLY A 39 -13.36 -3.95 -3.99
CA GLY A 39 -13.87 -4.42 -5.28
C GLY A 39 -13.06 -3.81 -6.42
N ASP A 40 -13.62 -3.80 -7.63
CA ASP A 40 -12.91 -3.34 -8.83
C ASP A 40 -12.46 -1.89 -8.71
N ILE A 41 -11.15 -1.67 -8.77
CA ILE A 41 -10.58 -0.33 -8.69
C ILE A 41 -10.72 0.35 -10.04
N VAL A 42 -11.26 1.56 -10.05
CA VAL A 42 -11.53 2.31 -11.28
C VAL A 42 -10.71 3.59 -11.40
N TYR A 43 -10.18 4.09 -10.27
CA TYR A 43 -9.39 5.31 -10.28
C TYR A 43 -8.49 5.37 -9.06
N ILE A 44 -7.31 5.96 -9.22
CA ILE A 44 -6.38 6.17 -8.12
C ILE A 44 -5.71 7.54 -8.29
N GLU A 45 -5.60 8.27 -7.18
CA GLU A 45 -4.86 9.53 -7.12
C GLU A 45 -3.64 9.33 -6.23
N LEU A 46 -2.47 9.53 -6.80
CA LEU A 46 -1.18 9.38 -6.10
C LEU A 46 -0.37 10.67 -6.26
N PRO A 47 0.71 10.86 -5.48
CA PRO A 47 1.60 12.00 -5.68
C PRO A 47 2.45 11.76 -6.94
N TRP A 48 1.85 11.98 -8.10
CA TRP A 48 2.49 11.70 -9.39
C TRP A 48 3.81 12.43 -9.57
N ASP A 49 3.99 13.56 -8.86
CA ASP A 49 5.27 14.25 -8.78
C ASP A 49 6.11 13.57 -7.69
N ALA A 50 7.13 12.85 -8.10
CA ALA A 50 7.98 12.07 -7.20
C ALA A 50 8.87 12.92 -6.27
N SER A 51 8.75 14.25 -6.29
CA SER A 51 9.49 15.11 -5.37
C SER A 51 8.83 15.28 -4.00
N GLN A 52 7.64 14.73 -3.81
CA GLN A 52 6.87 14.92 -2.59
C GLN A 52 7.35 14.00 -1.46
N SER A 53 7.07 14.40 -0.22
CA SER A 53 7.35 13.59 0.96
C SER A 53 6.06 13.01 1.52
N VAL A 54 6.17 11.87 2.21
CA VAL A 54 5.05 11.24 2.92
C VAL A 54 5.44 11.05 4.38
N SER A 55 4.45 11.01 5.26
CA SER A 55 4.66 10.78 6.69
C SER A 55 3.79 9.61 7.14
N GLN A 56 4.30 8.86 8.11
CA GLN A 56 3.57 7.70 8.63
C GLN A 56 2.19 8.11 9.13
N GLU A 57 1.18 7.34 8.74
CA GLU A 57 -0.23 7.51 9.10
C GLU A 57 -0.89 8.76 8.51
N THR A 58 -0.24 9.42 7.54
CA THR A 58 -0.87 10.55 6.85
C THR A 58 -1.27 10.16 5.43
N LYS A 59 -2.26 10.87 4.91
CA LYS A 59 -2.80 10.61 3.58
C LYS A 59 -1.77 10.92 2.50
N PHE A 60 -1.59 9.98 1.56
CA PHE A 60 -0.76 10.23 0.36
C PHE A 60 -1.57 10.14 -0.93
N GLY A 61 -2.81 9.70 -0.87
CA GLY A 61 -3.63 9.59 -2.07
C GLY A 61 -5.04 9.13 -1.77
N ASP A 62 -5.79 8.90 -2.84
CA ASP A 62 -7.17 8.40 -2.78
C ASP A 62 -7.33 7.26 -3.76
N ILE A 63 -8.20 6.31 -3.44
CA ILE A 63 -8.49 5.19 -4.31
C ILE A 63 -10.01 5.06 -4.45
N GLU A 64 -10.46 4.83 -5.68
CA GLU A 64 -11.87 4.74 -5.99
C GLU A 64 -12.18 3.40 -6.63
N SER A 65 -13.20 2.74 -6.13
CA SER A 65 -13.70 1.49 -6.70
C SER A 65 -15.12 1.69 -7.19
N VAL A 66 -15.68 0.64 -7.79
CA VAL A 66 -17.08 0.68 -8.27
C VAL A 66 -18.08 0.89 -7.15
N LYS A 67 -17.72 0.67 -5.89
CA LYS A 67 -18.64 0.77 -4.75
C LYS A 67 -18.21 1.71 -3.64
N ALA A 68 -16.97 2.21 -3.63
CA ALA A 68 -16.47 3.02 -2.51
C ALA A 68 -15.29 3.88 -2.90
N THR A 69 -15.03 4.90 -2.08
CA THR A 69 -13.82 5.73 -2.16
C THR A 69 -13.13 5.62 -0.81
N SER A 70 -11.81 5.53 -0.81
CA SER A 70 -11.03 5.40 0.41
C SER A 70 -9.77 6.24 0.33
N GLU A 71 -9.31 6.71 1.49
CA GLU A 71 -8.03 7.42 1.59
C GLU A 71 -6.89 6.41 1.71
N LEU A 72 -5.75 6.76 1.13
CA LEU A 72 -4.53 5.96 1.25
C LEU A 72 -3.63 6.63 2.27
N LEU A 73 -3.27 5.89 3.33
CA LEU A 73 -2.42 6.40 4.39
C LEU A 73 -1.05 5.75 4.30
N SER A 74 0.01 6.56 4.40
CA SER A 74 1.36 6.03 4.27
C SER A 74 1.75 5.22 5.50
N PRO A 75 2.27 4.00 5.33
CA PRO A 75 2.74 3.20 6.46
C PRO A 75 4.11 3.63 6.98
N ILE A 76 4.80 4.50 6.25
CA ILE A 76 6.16 4.94 6.60
C ILE A 76 6.34 6.41 6.19
N SER A 77 7.43 7.01 6.68
CA SER A 77 7.82 8.39 6.33
C SER A 77 9.03 8.38 5.41
N GLY A 78 9.06 9.32 4.48
CA GLY A 78 10.20 9.48 3.60
C GLY A 78 9.90 10.32 2.39
N GLU A 79 10.85 10.33 1.46
CA GLU A 79 10.72 11.06 0.20
C GLU A 79 10.30 10.10 -0.91
N VAL A 80 9.26 10.45 -1.63
CA VAL A 80 8.80 9.67 -2.78
C VAL A 80 9.83 9.80 -3.90
N ILE A 81 10.40 8.68 -4.32
CA ILE A 81 11.38 8.67 -5.41
C ILE A 81 10.85 8.05 -6.68
N LYS A 82 9.71 7.35 -6.61
CA LYS A 82 9.11 6.71 -7.77
C LYS A 82 7.63 6.49 -7.53
N VAL A 83 6.82 6.70 -8.57
CA VAL A 83 5.38 6.44 -8.55
C VAL A 83 5.05 5.53 -9.72
N ASN A 84 4.16 4.57 -9.50
CA ASN A 84 3.75 3.63 -10.55
C ASN A 84 2.74 4.28 -11.48
N GLU A 85 3.22 4.90 -12.54
CA GLU A 85 2.37 5.63 -13.48
C GLU A 85 1.46 4.72 -14.30
N ALA A 86 1.75 3.43 -14.38
CA ALA A 86 0.88 2.47 -15.07
C ALA A 86 -0.52 2.44 -14.44
N LEU A 87 -0.63 2.80 -13.14
CA LEU A 87 -1.91 2.82 -12.45
C LEU A 87 -2.85 3.93 -12.95
N LYS A 88 -2.32 4.96 -13.61
CA LYS A 88 -3.16 6.00 -14.21
C LYS A 88 -4.08 5.43 -15.28
N ASP A 89 -3.53 4.54 -16.11
CA ASP A 89 -4.26 3.95 -17.22
C ASP A 89 -4.86 2.58 -16.88
N THR A 90 -4.25 1.86 -15.94
CA THR A 90 -4.61 0.48 -15.62
C THR A 90 -4.71 0.29 -14.10
N PRO A 91 -5.66 0.99 -13.43
CA PRO A 91 -5.80 0.86 -11.97
C PRO A 91 -6.18 -0.55 -11.53
N GLU A 92 -6.75 -1.36 -12.38
CA GLU A 92 -7.12 -2.75 -12.07
C GLU A 92 -5.92 -3.65 -11.80
N LEU A 93 -4.70 -3.20 -12.07
CA LEU A 93 -3.50 -3.94 -11.66
C LEU A 93 -3.46 -4.14 -10.16
N ILE A 94 -4.07 -3.22 -9.40
CA ILE A 94 -4.15 -3.32 -7.95
C ILE A 94 -4.99 -4.53 -7.55
N ASN A 95 -6.07 -4.82 -8.29
CA ASN A 95 -6.89 -5.99 -8.04
C ASN A 95 -6.19 -7.28 -8.43
N ASP A 96 -5.51 -7.25 -9.58
CA ASP A 96 -4.90 -8.45 -10.15
C ASP A 96 -3.64 -8.87 -9.40
N LYS A 97 -2.76 -7.92 -9.10
CA LYS A 97 -1.45 -8.21 -8.49
C LYS A 97 -1.07 -7.12 -7.48
N PRO A 98 -1.77 -7.08 -6.33
CA PRO A 98 -1.56 -6.00 -5.36
C PRO A 98 -0.14 -5.92 -4.80
N TYR A 99 0.60 -7.02 -4.78
CA TYR A 99 1.96 -7.07 -4.24
C TYR A 99 3.04 -6.99 -5.32
N GLU A 100 2.66 -6.95 -6.58
CA GLU A 100 3.59 -6.89 -7.71
C GLU A 100 3.28 -5.68 -8.57
N ASP A 101 2.62 -5.87 -9.72
CA ASP A 101 2.36 -4.79 -10.68
C ASP A 101 1.48 -3.68 -10.10
N GLY A 102 0.75 -3.95 -9.03
CA GLY A 102 -0.10 -2.98 -8.35
C GLY A 102 0.60 -2.12 -7.29
N TRP A 103 1.93 -2.14 -7.23
CA TRP A 103 2.66 -1.27 -6.30
C TRP A 103 2.35 0.21 -6.62
N MET A 104 2.42 1.05 -5.59
CA MET A 104 2.04 2.46 -5.73
C MET A 104 3.22 3.42 -5.70
N LEU A 105 4.03 3.36 -4.65
CA LEU A 105 5.15 4.28 -4.44
C LEU A 105 6.41 3.54 -4.05
N VAL A 106 7.56 4.12 -4.40
CA VAL A 106 8.84 3.78 -3.79
C VAL A 106 9.28 5.00 -3.01
N VAL A 107 9.65 4.82 -1.75
CA VAL A 107 9.98 5.87 -0.81
C VAL A 107 11.37 5.65 -0.26
N LYS A 108 12.18 6.71 -0.21
CA LYS A 108 13.45 6.66 0.51
C LYS A 108 13.15 6.93 1.98
N LEU A 109 13.45 5.96 2.84
CA LEU A 109 13.08 6.02 4.25
C LEU A 109 13.80 7.15 4.97
N SER A 110 13.04 7.99 5.68
CA SER A 110 13.60 9.04 6.53
C SER A 110 13.74 8.59 7.98
N ASN A 111 12.95 7.57 8.37
CA ASN A 111 12.97 7.03 9.72
C ASN A 111 12.76 5.51 9.67
N PRO A 112 13.83 4.73 9.43
CA PRO A 112 13.70 3.27 9.33
C PRO A 112 13.10 2.59 10.56
N GLY A 113 13.19 3.23 11.73
CA GLY A 113 12.60 2.70 12.96
C GLY A 113 11.09 2.57 12.92
N GLU A 114 10.42 3.30 12.03
CA GLU A 114 8.97 3.21 11.87
C GLU A 114 8.50 1.83 11.42
N ILE A 115 9.38 1.06 10.79
CA ILE A 115 9.07 -0.30 10.32
C ILE A 115 8.71 -1.20 11.51
N ASP A 116 9.30 -0.94 12.67
CA ASP A 116 9.01 -1.69 13.88
C ASP A 116 7.58 -1.47 14.39
N ASN A 117 6.92 -0.40 13.95
CA ASN A 117 5.53 -0.12 14.30
C ASN A 117 4.55 -0.90 13.43
N LEU A 118 5.03 -1.58 12.41
CA LEU A 118 4.19 -2.31 11.46
C LEU A 118 4.06 -3.77 11.88
N MET A 119 3.07 -4.44 11.31
CA MET A 119 2.80 -5.85 11.62
C MET A 119 3.51 -6.78 10.66
N SER A 120 3.90 -7.96 11.16
CA SER A 120 4.30 -9.07 10.31
C SER A 120 3.05 -9.64 9.62
N ALA A 121 3.25 -10.55 8.66
CA ALA A 121 2.12 -11.21 8.00
C ALA A 121 1.23 -11.95 9.00
N ASP A 122 1.83 -12.67 9.95
CA ASP A 122 1.05 -13.42 10.94
C ASP A 122 0.26 -12.48 11.86
N GLN A 123 0.88 -11.37 12.27
CA GLN A 123 0.20 -10.36 13.09
C GLN A 123 -0.95 -9.72 12.33
N TYR A 124 -0.74 -9.44 11.05
CA TYR A 124 -1.77 -8.84 10.21
C TYR A 124 -2.95 -9.79 10.02
N LYS A 125 -2.69 -11.08 9.77
CA LYS A 125 -3.74 -12.09 9.64
C LYS A 125 -4.58 -12.18 10.92
N ALA A 126 -3.91 -12.17 12.09
CA ALA A 126 -4.62 -12.19 13.37
C ALA A 126 -5.45 -10.92 13.57
N TYR A 127 -4.90 -9.78 13.18
CA TYR A 127 -5.60 -8.49 13.24
C TYR A 127 -6.88 -8.51 12.37
N LEU A 128 -6.80 -9.09 11.17
CA LEU A 128 -7.95 -9.17 10.27
C LEU A 128 -9.07 -10.05 10.83
N GLN A 129 -8.71 -11.10 11.58
CA GLN A 129 -9.70 -11.98 12.18
C GLN A 129 -10.54 -11.28 13.25
N GLY A 130 -9.99 -10.24 13.87
CA GLY A 130 -10.69 -9.45 14.89
C GLY A 130 -11.50 -8.27 14.35
N ARG A 131 -11.52 -8.10 13.04
CA ARG A 131 -12.21 -6.94 12.42
C ARG A 131 -13.66 -7.25 12.07
#